data_906399465593b23271ecfd124b06292d
#
_entry.id   906399465593b23271ecfd124b06292d
#
_cell.length_a   1.000
_cell.length_b   1.000
_cell.length_c   1.000
_cell.angle_alpha   90.00
_cell.angle_beta   90.00
_cell.angle_gamma   90.00
#
_symmetry.space_group_name_H-M   'P 1'
#
loop_
_entity.id
_entity.type
_entity.pdbx_description
1 polymer ?
#
loop_
_entity_poly.entity_id
_entity_poly.type
_entity_poly.pdbx_seq_one_letter_code
_entity_poly.pdbx_strand_id
1 'polypeptide(L)'
;MRPKWWLGTDSRGGADAGTRRSVIVLLALAMVVAACGDPEVVEDTTGTGDTTGGSNGDQVELLVWVTRPYYVPPDDFASFEAEHNVSVTYDVQANDDILQQFLRMQDAGQPLPDIVAAEDAFLIESYVEAGLIGSHDDIAAAWQEEDPEQYDLLLPLAWDETSADGVKYGLSVTANFDALYYNTPWFEEAGVEVPFASLDDVLEGLRAMKASRPDSIPMTVQARAGDGVTTLMTMLAAAGTPFEGAVPDLTSDGGIYALNWFITAANEGLLPPEAIAWGEDESRGAFVSGDAGLILDGFTTAGDFNEAGGFEYPDNWNLTPMPLSQSGGGVDGVALSQARTWAVVEGTEHPDEAALVLRYVAETQNLIEAAGNGSVPMRQTEALNSDDLTEIWPFFNDDLKQAYLDSTPFPAGLNAGEVAAILEQMFGEIVQGTDKTAEELAAEFQPQLDEA
;
A
#
# COMPACT_ATOMS: atom_id res chain seq x y z
N MET A 1 24.51 8.96 -2.57
CA MET A 1 24.57 9.31 -1.12
C MET A 1 23.46 8.51 -0.44
N ARG A 2 23.75 7.70 0.57
CA ARG A 2 22.75 6.82 1.20
C ARG A 2 21.84 7.63 2.13
N PRO A 3 20.50 7.49 2.09
CA PRO A 3 19.61 8.11 3.07
C PRO A 3 19.80 7.46 4.45
N LYS A 4 19.84 8.27 5.49
CA LYS A 4 20.07 7.86 6.89
C LYS A 4 18.74 7.56 7.61
N TRP A 5 17.98 6.59 7.20
CA TRP A 5 16.64 6.35 7.78
C TRP A 5 16.49 5.10 8.65
N TRP A 6 17.53 4.25 8.76
CA TRP A 6 17.43 3.04 9.57
C TRP A 6 18.40 3.12 10.76
N LEU A 7 17.90 3.50 11.93
CA LEU A 7 18.47 3.14 13.23
C LEU A 7 17.42 2.31 13.97
N GLY A 8 17.39 1.02 13.70
CA GLY A 8 16.76 0.02 14.54
C GLY A 8 17.36 0.07 15.95
N THR A 9 16.51 0.07 16.95
CA THR A 9 16.88 0.01 18.36
C THR A 9 17.48 -1.37 18.66
N ASP A 10 18.79 -1.41 18.84
CA ASP A 10 19.55 -2.56 19.34
C ASP A 10 19.09 -2.92 20.79
N SER A 11 18.26 -3.96 20.92
CA SER A 11 17.95 -4.56 22.21
C SER A 11 18.73 -5.86 22.42
N ARG A 12 20.01 -5.75 22.76
CA ARG A 12 20.73 -6.87 23.39
C ARG A 12 20.59 -6.76 24.91
N GLY A 13 19.59 -7.44 25.46
CA GLY A 13 19.45 -7.63 26.88
C GLY A 13 20.30 -8.79 27.39
N GLY A 14 21.36 -8.47 28.11
CA GLY A 14 22.02 -9.41 28.99
C GLY A 14 21.27 -9.50 30.31
N ALA A 15 20.95 -10.74 30.71
CA ALA A 15 20.36 -11.04 32.00
C ALA A 15 21.38 -10.82 33.12
N ASP A 16 21.02 -10.04 34.14
CA ASP A 16 21.53 -10.29 35.48
C ASP A 16 20.48 -9.92 36.57
N ALA A 17 20.38 -10.76 37.57
CA ALA A 17 19.38 -10.75 38.60
C ALA A 17 19.82 -9.83 39.76
N GLY A 18 18.90 -9.02 40.26
CA GLY A 18 19.13 -8.41 41.58
C GLY A 18 18.26 -7.21 41.98
N THR A 19 17.31 -7.51 42.85
CA THR A 19 16.81 -6.68 43.95
C THR A 19 15.87 -5.47 43.68
N ARG A 20 14.67 -5.68 44.12
CA ARG A 20 13.58 -4.70 44.31
C ARG A 20 14.00 -3.44 45.09
N ARG A 21 13.57 -2.26 44.63
CA ARG A 21 13.13 -1.15 45.49
C ARG A 21 12.18 -0.23 44.70
N SER A 22 10.95 -0.16 45.19
CA SER A 22 9.92 0.81 44.79
C SER A 22 10.33 2.21 45.21
N VAL A 23 10.22 3.19 44.32
CA VAL A 23 10.19 4.60 44.66
C VAL A 23 9.02 5.26 43.94
N ILE A 24 8.08 5.70 44.76
CA ILE A 24 6.97 6.58 44.38
C ILE A 24 7.54 8.00 44.28
N VAL A 25 7.35 8.67 43.14
CA VAL A 25 7.61 10.10 43.03
C VAL A 25 6.32 10.85 42.71
N LEU A 26 5.91 11.65 43.67
CA LEU A 26 4.79 12.59 43.59
C LEU A 26 5.15 13.75 42.63
N LEU A 27 4.21 14.08 41.72
CA LEU A 27 4.21 15.31 40.95
C LEU A 27 3.79 16.47 41.85
N ALA A 28 4.64 17.50 41.94
CA ALA A 28 4.28 18.82 42.49
C ALA A 28 4.08 19.81 41.33
N LEU A 29 2.86 20.33 41.26
CA LEU A 29 2.43 21.43 40.38
C LEU A 29 2.99 22.76 40.90
N ALA A 30 3.74 23.54 40.13
CA ALA A 30 4.10 24.91 40.44
C ALA A 30 3.62 25.85 39.34
N MET A 31 2.62 26.66 39.68
CA MET A 31 2.24 27.88 38.94
C MET A 31 3.30 28.95 39.18
N VAL A 32 3.72 29.66 38.11
CA VAL A 32 4.43 30.96 38.24
C VAL A 32 3.63 32.01 37.47
N VAL A 33 3.29 33.03 38.24
CA VAL A 33 2.57 34.24 37.86
C VAL A 33 3.51 35.25 37.19
N ALA A 34 2.98 35.99 36.26
CA ALA A 34 3.57 37.05 35.47
C ALA A 34 4.28 38.18 36.25
N ALA A 35 5.32 38.71 35.65
CA ALA A 35 5.75 40.09 35.94
C ALA A 35 6.25 40.75 34.65
N CYS A 36 5.64 41.88 34.34
CA CYS A 36 5.96 42.80 33.25
C CYS A 36 7.35 43.42 33.42
N GLY A 37 8.07 43.62 32.32
CA GLY A 37 9.22 44.47 32.22
C GLY A 37 9.41 44.95 30.79
N ASP A 38 9.38 46.27 30.59
CA ASP A 38 9.52 46.97 29.30
C ASP A 38 10.93 46.76 28.71
N PRO A 39 11.05 46.71 27.35
CA PRO A 39 12.36 46.68 26.70
C PRO A 39 12.89 48.09 26.43
N GLU A 40 14.16 48.30 26.78
CA GLU A 40 14.95 49.45 26.33
C GLU A 40 15.29 49.37 24.86
N VAL A 41 15.06 50.48 24.17
CA VAL A 41 15.42 50.77 22.79
C VAL A 41 16.93 50.99 22.70
N VAL A 42 17.62 50.26 21.82
CA VAL A 42 18.95 50.60 21.35
C VAL A 42 18.84 50.90 19.85
N GLU A 43 18.96 52.20 19.52
CA GLU A 43 19.26 52.67 18.17
C GLU A 43 20.77 52.50 17.91
N ASP A 44 21.15 51.90 16.78
CA ASP A 44 22.33 52.35 16.04
C ASP A 44 22.31 51.95 14.56
N THR A 45 22.15 52.86 13.75
CA THR A 45 22.72 53.47 12.54
C THR A 45 23.27 52.59 11.41
N THR A 46 22.61 52.85 10.26
CA THR A 46 23.15 53.11 8.90
C THR A 46 23.94 52.02 8.17
N GLY A 47 23.26 51.51 7.15
CA GLY A 47 23.89 50.88 5.99
C GLY A 47 22.91 50.89 4.83
N THR A 48 22.94 51.96 4.00
CA THR A 48 22.22 52.03 2.72
C THR A 48 22.79 51.02 1.74
N GLY A 49 22.01 49.99 1.48
CA GLY A 49 22.17 49.09 0.35
C GLY A 49 20.85 49.07 -0.42
N ASP A 50 20.86 49.77 -1.54
CA ASP A 50 19.76 49.82 -2.52
C ASP A 50 19.65 48.44 -3.17
N THR A 51 18.75 47.61 -2.70
CA THR A 51 18.28 46.41 -3.41
C THR A 51 16.86 46.70 -3.85
N THR A 52 16.71 46.90 -5.15
CA THR A 52 15.43 46.90 -5.84
C THR A 52 14.67 45.62 -5.49
N GLY A 53 13.81 45.71 -4.51
CA GLY A 53 12.84 44.66 -4.17
C GLY A 53 11.83 44.56 -5.28
N GLY A 54 11.94 43.48 -6.08
CA GLY A 54 10.79 42.95 -6.73
C GLY A 54 9.78 42.56 -5.64
N SER A 55 8.55 42.97 -5.77
CA SER A 55 7.46 42.44 -4.94
C SER A 55 7.39 40.93 -5.19
N ASN A 56 7.94 40.11 -4.31
CA ASN A 56 7.51 38.74 -4.21
C ASN A 56 6.04 38.82 -3.81
N GLY A 57 5.15 38.38 -4.72
CA GLY A 57 3.79 38.00 -4.31
C GLY A 57 3.94 37.02 -3.17
N ASP A 58 3.05 37.04 -2.20
CA ASP A 58 3.07 36.10 -1.09
C ASP A 58 3.12 34.69 -1.69
N GLN A 59 4.13 33.92 -1.29
CA GLN A 59 4.30 32.52 -1.72
C GLN A 59 3.13 31.71 -1.16
N VAL A 60 2.51 30.88 -1.97
CA VAL A 60 1.46 29.96 -1.53
C VAL A 60 2.10 28.83 -0.72
N GLU A 61 1.53 28.54 0.44
CA GLU A 61 1.96 27.44 1.28
C GLU A 61 0.96 26.29 1.18
N LEU A 62 1.39 25.11 0.78
CA LEU A 62 0.59 23.89 0.72
C LEU A 62 1.01 22.90 1.79
N LEU A 63 0.05 22.24 2.42
CA LEU A 63 0.26 21.12 3.33
C LEU A 63 -0.23 19.83 2.68
N VAL A 64 0.66 18.84 2.57
CA VAL A 64 0.38 17.51 2.03
C VAL A 64 0.45 16.47 3.14
N TRP A 65 -0.58 15.68 3.31
CA TRP A 65 -0.51 14.50 4.16
C TRP A 65 -0.25 13.26 3.31
N VAL A 66 0.76 12.49 3.70
CA VAL A 66 1.11 11.23 3.02
C VAL A 66 1.08 10.09 4.03
N THR A 67 0.66 8.91 3.61
CA THR A 67 0.70 7.72 4.48
C THR A 67 2.04 7.01 4.46
N ARG A 68 2.87 7.26 3.45
CA ARG A 68 4.23 6.70 3.34
C ARG A 68 5.23 7.75 2.83
N PRO A 69 6.47 7.74 3.35
CA PRO A 69 7.50 8.68 2.89
C PRO A 69 7.85 8.56 1.40
N TYR A 70 7.71 7.38 0.80
CA TYR A 70 8.02 7.17 -0.63
C TYR A 70 6.98 7.74 -1.59
N TYR A 71 5.88 8.33 -1.10
CA TYR A 71 4.99 9.13 -1.93
C TYR A 71 5.57 10.51 -2.25
N VAL A 72 6.41 11.02 -1.37
CA VAL A 72 7.05 12.32 -1.56
C VAL A 72 8.07 12.19 -2.70
N PRO A 73 8.07 13.12 -3.68
CA PRO A 73 9.10 13.14 -4.71
C PRO A 73 10.52 13.15 -4.12
N PRO A 74 11.52 12.54 -4.79
CA PRO A 74 12.87 12.41 -4.26
C PRO A 74 13.59 13.72 -3.94
N ASP A 75 13.15 14.82 -4.56
CA ASP A 75 13.68 16.18 -4.35
C ASP A 75 12.91 16.98 -3.29
N ASP A 76 12.00 16.34 -2.52
CA ASP A 76 11.15 16.99 -1.53
C ASP A 76 10.36 18.19 -2.11
N PHE A 77 9.87 18.08 -3.34
CA PHE A 77 9.17 19.13 -4.12
C PHE A 77 10.03 20.33 -4.51
N ALA A 78 11.35 20.31 -4.35
CA ALA A 78 12.18 21.48 -4.58
C ALA A 78 12.11 22.03 -6.03
N SER A 79 12.00 21.16 -7.02
CA SER A 79 11.83 21.56 -8.43
C SER A 79 10.47 22.22 -8.67
N PHE A 80 9.40 21.65 -8.13
CA PHE A 80 8.05 22.22 -8.17
C PHE A 80 7.97 23.60 -7.52
N GLU A 81 8.53 23.75 -6.33
CA GLU A 81 8.57 25.04 -5.60
C GLU A 81 9.30 26.12 -6.39
N ALA A 82 10.41 25.75 -7.06
CA ALA A 82 11.18 26.69 -7.84
C ALA A 82 10.44 27.18 -9.11
N GLU A 83 9.55 26.35 -9.66
CA GLU A 83 8.80 26.68 -10.87
C GLU A 83 7.52 27.45 -10.58
N HIS A 84 6.79 27.10 -9.51
CA HIS A 84 5.42 27.56 -9.27
C HIS A 84 5.27 28.61 -8.17
N ASN A 85 6.36 29.11 -7.55
CA ASN A 85 6.31 30.04 -6.43
C ASN A 85 5.40 29.56 -5.27
N VAL A 86 5.40 28.26 -5.05
CA VAL A 86 4.67 27.53 -3.99
C VAL A 86 5.68 27.01 -2.98
N SER A 87 5.31 26.86 -1.72
CA SER A 87 6.06 26.09 -0.73
C SER A 87 5.22 24.89 -0.32
N VAL A 88 5.80 23.70 -0.40
CA VAL A 88 5.12 22.45 -0.05
C VAL A 88 5.72 21.88 1.22
N THR A 89 4.91 21.74 2.25
CA THR A 89 5.26 20.98 3.44
C THR A 89 4.48 19.67 3.46
N TYR A 90 5.07 18.60 3.98
CA TYR A 90 4.37 17.34 4.10
C TYR A 90 4.54 16.72 5.49
N ASP A 91 3.49 16.02 5.91
CA ASP A 91 3.47 15.24 7.15
C ASP A 91 3.15 13.78 6.83
N VAL A 92 3.94 12.86 7.42
CA VAL A 92 3.67 11.41 7.30
C VAL A 92 2.68 11.02 8.40
N GLN A 93 1.53 10.51 7.99
CA GLN A 93 0.42 10.11 8.86
C GLN A 93 0.26 8.59 8.88
N ALA A 94 -0.17 8.03 10.01
CA ALA A 94 -0.56 6.61 10.04
C ALA A 94 -1.83 6.38 9.21
N ASN A 95 -1.81 5.38 8.34
CA ASN A 95 -2.91 5.09 7.42
C ASN A 95 -4.26 4.91 8.16
N ASP A 96 -4.26 4.12 9.22
CA ASP A 96 -5.46 3.76 9.98
C ASP A 96 -6.10 4.94 10.73
N ASP A 97 -5.35 6.00 10.99
CA ASP A 97 -5.79 7.13 11.80
C ASP A 97 -6.17 8.38 10.98
N ILE A 98 -5.78 8.43 9.70
CA ILE A 98 -5.83 9.66 8.90
C ILE A 98 -7.27 10.21 8.76
N LEU A 99 -8.25 9.36 8.42
CA LEU A 99 -9.66 9.77 8.30
C LEU A 99 -10.20 10.32 9.63
N GLN A 100 -9.93 9.61 10.73
CA GLN A 100 -10.38 10.05 12.05
C GLN A 100 -9.71 11.36 12.49
N GLN A 101 -8.49 11.60 12.06
CA GLN A 101 -7.79 12.85 12.34
C GLN A 101 -8.38 14.00 11.51
N PHE A 102 -8.68 13.79 10.23
CA PHE A 102 -9.41 14.74 9.40
C PHE A 102 -10.74 15.15 10.05
N LEU A 103 -11.57 14.19 10.41
CA LEU A 103 -12.87 14.44 11.03
C LEU A 103 -12.74 15.24 12.33
N ARG A 104 -11.75 14.91 13.18
CA ARG A 104 -11.49 15.67 14.43
C ARG A 104 -11.07 17.12 14.14
N MET A 105 -10.24 17.34 13.11
CA MET A 105 -9.82 18.70 12.73
C MET A 105 -10.97 19.49 12.15
N GLN A 106 -11.77 18.88 11.27
CA GLN A 106 -12.97 19.50 10.69
C GLN A 106 -13.96 19.91 11.78
N ASP A 107 -14.26 19.01 12.72
CA ASP A 107 -15.15 19.31 13.87
C ASP A 107 -14.61 20.43 14.77
N ALA A 108 -13.29 20.52 14.90
CA ALA A 108 -12.63 21.54 15.69
C ALA A 108 -12.46 22.89 14.93
N GLY A 109 -12.81 22.94 13.66
CA GLY A 109 -12.58 24.11 12.78
C GLY A 109 -11.10 24.44 12.61
N GLN A 110 -10.24 23.42 12.65
CA GLN A 110 -8.80 23.53 12.40
C GLN A 110 -8.53 23.48 10.89
N PRO A 111 -7.44 24.10 10.40
CA PRO A 111 -7.02 23.96 9.02
C PRO A 111 -6.79 22.49 8.65
N LEU A 112 -7.34 22.08 7.53
CA LEU A 112 -7.08 20.77 6.93
C LEU A 112 -5.85 20.85 6.01
N PRO A 113 -5.19 19.73 5.66
CA PRO A 113 -4.20 19.72 4.60
C PRO A 113 -4.87 20.07 3.25
N ASP A 114 -4.08 20.52 2.28
CA ASP A 114 -4.56 20.82 0.93
C ASP A 114 -4.65 19.57 0.06
N ILE A 115 -3.78 18.61 0.33
CA ILE A 115 -3.69 17.36 -0.42
C ILE A 115 -3.53 16.18 0.55
N VAL A 116 -4.12 15.05 0.20
CA VAL A 116 -3.87 13.76 0.85
C VAL A 116 -3.35 12.76 -0.17
N ALA A 117 -2.31 12.00 0.21
CA ALA A 117 -1.83 10.85 -0.55
C ALA A 117 -1.92 9.60 0.33
N ALA A 118 -2.83 8.68 -0.03
CA ALA A 118 -3.19 7.52 0.78
C ALA A 118 -3.08 6.21 0.00
N GLU A 119 -2.93 5.11 0.74
CA GLU A 119 -2.65 3.80 0.16
C GLU A 119 -3.84 3.16 -0.54
N ASP A 120 -5.07 3.38 -0.13
CA ASP A 120 -6.19 2.60 -0.62
C ASP A 120 -7.29 3.43 -1.27
N ALA A 121 -7.84 2.92 -2.39
CA ALA A 121 -9.07 3.43 -2.97
C ALA A 121 -10.26 3.34 -2.01
N PHE A 122 -10.25 2.40 -1.05
CA PHE A 122 -11.25 2.30 0.02
C PHE A 122 -11.42 3.60 0.81
N LEU A 123 -10.31 4.29 1.05
CA LEU A 123 -10.34 5.54 1.80
C LEU A 123 -11.08 6.63 1.02
N ILE A 124 -11.01 6.62 -0.31
CA ILE A 124 -11.65 7.65 -1.13
C ILE A 124 -13.16 7.70 -0.87
N GLU A 125 -13.88 6.58 -0.88
CA GLU A 125 -15.32 6.59 -0.61
C GLU A 125 -15.63 7.16 0.77
N SER A 126 -14.92 6.73 1.81
CA SER A 126 -15.10 7.26 3.17
C SER A 126 -14.79 8.75 3.29
N TYR A 127 -13.77 9.25 2.57
CA TYR A 127 -13.45 10.69 2.53
C TYR A 127 -14.50 11.50 1.76
N VAL A 128 -15.02 10.94 0.67
CA VAL A 128 -16.09 11.57 -0.12
C VAL A 128 -17.38 11.67 0.69
N GLU A 129 -17.79 10.60 1.38
CA GLU A 129 -18.96 10.63 2.27
C GLU A 129 -18.81 11.60 3.43
N ALA A 130 -17.59 11.71 3.98
CA ALA A 130 -17.29 12.70 5.02
C ALA A 130 -17.25 14.15 4.49
N GLY A 131 -17.34 14.35 3.15
CA GLY A 131 -17.23 15.67 2.53
C GLY A 131 -15.82 16.27 2.60
N LEU A 132 -14.80 15.42 2.70
CA LEU A 132 -13.39 15.82 2.77
C LEU A 132 -12.72 15.86 1.40
N ILE A 133 -13.24 15.13 0.43
CA ILE A 133 -12.77 15.11 -0.95
C ILE A 133 -13.96 15.36 -1.86
N GLY A 134 -13.82 16.32 -2.78
CA GLY A 134 -14.79 16.65 -3.81
C GLY A 134 -14.45 16.06 -5.17
N SER A 135 -15.29 16.39 -6.19
CA SER A 135 -15.01 15.98 -7.57
C SER A 135 -13.72 16.59 -8.10
N HIS A 136 -12.92 15.75 -8.77
CA HIS A 136 -11.72 16.15 -9.50
C HIS A 136 -11.95 16.25 -11.02
N ASP A 137 -13.21 16.19 -11.50
CA ASP A 137 -13.52 16.26 -12.94
C ASP A 137 -13.02 17.56 -13.57
N ASP A 138 -13.16 18.70 -12.88
CA ASP A 138 -12.67 19.98 -13.37
C ASP A 138 -11.13 20.02 -13.40
N ILE A 139 -10.45 19.40 -12.45
CA ILE A 139 -8.98 19.25 -12.43
C ILE A 139 -8.52 18.42 -13.63
N ALA A 140 -9.16 17.28 -13.86
CA ALA A 140 -8.83 16.39 -14.98
C ALA A 140 -9.10 17.07 -16.33
N ALA A 141 -10.23 17.80 -16.47
CA ALA A 141 -10.58 18.52 -17.68
C ALA A 141 -9.62 19.69 -17.97
N ALA A 142 -9.26 20.46 -16.96
CA ALA A 142 -8.29 21.54 -17.08
C ALA A 142 -6.91 21.01 -17.48
N TRP A 143 -6.45 19.92 -16.87
CA TRP A 143 -5.19 19.28 -17.24
C TRP A 143 -5.20 18.79 -18.69
N GLN A 144 -6.26 18.10 -19.10
CA GLN A 144 -6.38 17.62 -20.48
C GLN A 144 -6.41 18.76 -21.52
N GLU A 145 -6.97 19.93 -21.17
CA GLU A 145 -6.97 21.11 -22.04
C GLU A 145 -5.60 21.80 -22.11
N GLU A 146 -4.92 21.94 -20.96
CA GLU A 146 -3.69 22.70 -20.81
C GLU A 146 -2.43 21.91 -21.24
N ASP A 147 -2.38 20.62 -20.90
CA ASP A 147 -1.28 19.71 -21.25
C ASP A 147 -1.81 18.32 -21.64
N PRO A 148 -2.40 18.21 -22.85
CA PRO A 148 -2.93 16.94 -23.35
C PRO A 148 -1.81 15.89 -23.57
N GLU A 149 -0.57 16.31 -23.80
CA GLU A 149 0.54 15.37 -24.03
C GLU A 149 0.86 14.61 -22.73
N GLN A 150 0.95 15.28 -21.60
CA GLN A 150 1.18 14.64 -20.31
C GLN A 150 -0.05 13.85 -19.85
N TYR A 151 -1.25 14.43 -20.03
CA TYR A 151 -2.50 13.77 -19.64
C TYR A 151 -2.71 12.43 -20.36
N ASP A 152 -2.43 12.38 -21.65
CA ASP A 152 -2.60 11.18 -22.49
C ASP A 152 -1.57 10.06 -22.18
N LEU A 153 -0.52 10.36 -21.41
CA LEU A 153 0.40 9.34 -20.89
C LEU A 153 -0.19 8.53 -19.74
N LEU A 154 -1.18 9.07 -19.03
CA LEU A 154 -1.84 8.34 -17.95
C LEU A 154 -2.60 7.12 -18.48
N LEU A 155 -2.49 6.01 -17.77
CA LEU A 155 -3.34 4.85 -18.03
C LEU A 155 -4.77 5.15 -17.59
N PRO A 156 -5.80 4.59 -18.23
CA PRO A 156 -7.20 4.82 -17.83
C PRO A 156 -7.45 4.58 -16.33
N LEU A 157 -6.86 3.53 -15.79
CA LEU A 157 -6.95 3.18 -14.35
C LEU A 157 -6.43 4.28 -13.41
N ALA A 158 -5.59 5.22 -13.89
CA ALA A 158 -5.13 6.32 -13.04
C ALA A 158 -6.29 7.17 -12.47
N TRP A 159 -7.37 7.28 -13.22
CA TRP A 159 -8.59 7.95 -12.77
C TRP A 159 -9.70 6.96 -12.39
N ASP A 160 -9.80 5.82 -13.09
CA ASP A 160 -10.93 4.88 -12.93
C ASP A 160 -10.92 4.23 -11.55
N GLU A 161 -9.73 3.91 -10.99
CA GLU A 161 -9.58 3.34 -9.63
C GLU A 161 -10.12 4.23 -8.51
N THR A 162 -10.18 5.54 -8.75
CA THR A 162 -10.60 6.54 -7.79
C THR A 162 -11.90 7.23 -8.20
N SER A 163 -12.66 6.59 -9.10
CA SER A 163 -13.94 7.11 -9.58
C SER A 163 -15.11 6.31 -9.04
N ALA A 164 -16.18 7.01 -8.65
CA ALA A 164 -17.46 6.42 -8.29
C ALA A 164 -18.57 7.09 -9.09
N ASP A 165 -19.51 6.32 -9.64
CA ASP A 165 -20.62 6.81 -10.47
C ASP A 165 -20.19 7.72 -11.64
N GLY A 166 -18.96 7.52 -12.15
CA GLY A 166 -18.38 8.28 -13.25
C GLY A 166 -17.79 9.65 -12.84
N VAL A 167 -17.72 9.94 -11.55
CA VAL A 167 -17.07 11.13 -10.98
C VAL A 167 -15.69 10.73 -10.46
N LYS A 168 -14.67 11.52 -10.79
CA LYS A 168 -13.29 11.34 -10.32
C LYS A 168 -13.12 12.00 -8.96
N TYR A 169 -12.50 11.29 -8.01
CA TYR A 169 -12.25 11.80 -6.66
C TYR A 169 -10.76 11.84 -6.27
N GLY A 170 -9.88 11.41 -7.15
CA GLY A 170 -8.44 11.44 -6.95
C GLY A 170 -7.69 10.91 -8.14
N LEU A 171 -6.37 10.93 -8.08
CA LEU A 171 -5.46 10.43 -9.10
C LEU A 171 -4.58 9.32 -8.53
N SER A 172 -4.71 8.11 -9.04
CA SER A 172 -3.81 7.00 -8.75
C SER A 172 -2.61 7.03 -9.70
N VAL A 173 -1.51 7.62 -9.26
CA VAL A 173 -0.29 7.70 -10.10
C VAL A 173 0.54 6.42 -10.08
N THR A 174 0.38 5.61 -9.04
CA THR A 174 0.99 4.29 -8.87
C THR A 174 -0.01 3.33 -8.26
N ALA A 175 0.18 2.04 -8.47
CA ALA A 175 -0.63 1.01 -7.81
C ALA A 175 0.20 -0.22 -7.48
N ASN A 176 -0.02 -0.77 -6.28
CA ASN A 176 0.51 -2.08 -5.93
C ASN A 176 -0.31 -3.19 -6.59
N PHE A 177 0.29 -4.34 -6.81
CA PHE A 177 -0.41 -5.57 -7.17
C PHE A 177 0.34 -6.76 -6.57
N ASP A 178 -0.38 -7.84 -6.31
CA ASP A 178 0.20 -9.01 -5.68
C ASP A 178 0.84 -9.95 -6.70
N ALA A 179 1.99 -10.51 -6.31
CA ALA A 179 2.72 -11.50 -7.08
C ALA A 179 3.15 -12.67 -6.18
N LEU A 180 3.44 -13.80 -6.78
CA LEU A 180 4.01 -14.95 -6.08
C LEU A 180 5.52 -14.86 -6.09
N TYR A 181 6.11 -14.58 -4.93
CA TYR A 181 7.56 -14.64 -4.71
C TYR A 181 7.96 -16.05 -4.29
N TYR A 182 8.97 -16.58 -4.92
CA TYR A 182 9.43 -17.93 -4.66
C TYR A 182 10.94 -18.02 -4.38
N ASN A 183 11.31 -18.95 -3.51
CA ASN A 183 12.69 -19.26 -3.21
C ASN A 183 13.26 -20.09 -4.36
N THR A 184 14.15 -19.49 -5.17
CA THR A 184 14.71 -20.10 -6.38
C THR A 184 15.37 -21.46 -6.10
N PRO A 185 16.27 -21.60 -5.11
CA PRO A 185 16.86 -22.90 -4.78
C PRO A 185 15.85 -23.97 -4.39
N TRP A 186 14.75 -23.62 -3.73
CA TRP A 186 13.74 -24.59 -3.32
C TRP A 186 12.93 -25.10 -4.49
N PHE A 187 12.59 -24.20 -5.42
CA PHE A 187 11.85 -24.54 -6.65
C PHE A 187 12.68 -25.45 -7.53
N GLU A 188 13.99 -25.16 -7.71
CA GLU A 188 14.90 -26.01 -8.45
C GLU A 188 15.04 -27.41 -7.81
N GLU A 189 15.20 -27.50 -6.48
CA GLU A 189 15.32 -28.76 -5.75
C GLU A 189 14.04 -29.60 -5.83
N ALA A 190 12.87 -28.96 -5.75
CA ALA A 190 11.57 -29.61 -5.81
C ALA A 190 11.12 -29.92 -7.27
N GLY A 191 11.81 -29.35 -8.27
CA GLY A 191 11.45 -29.47 -9.68
C GLY A 191 10.16 -28.75 -10.04
N VAL A 192 9.85 -27.64 -9.35
CA VAL A 192 8.69 -26.79 -9.61
C VAL A 192 9.00 -25.81 -10.74
N GLU A 193 8.15 -25.80 -11.76
CA GLU A 193 8.28 -24.91 -12.91
C GLU A 193 7.35 -23.68 -12.75
N VAL A 194 7.79 -22.51 -13.25
CA VAL A 194 7.04 -21.26 -13.30
C VAL A 194 7.15 -20.64 -14.70
N PRO A 195 6.17 -19.82 -15.13
CA PRO A 195 4.95 -19.44 -14.40
C PRO A 195 3.98 -20.59 -14.21
N PHE A 196 3.20 -20.54 -13.14
CA PHE A 196 2.13 -21.51 -12.92
C PHE A 196 0.99 -21.31 -13.93
N ALA A 197 0.43 -22.40 -14.47
CA ALA A 197 -0.69 -22.31 -15.40
C ALA A 197 -2.05 -22.20 -14.70
N SER A 198 -2.13 -22.64 -13.43
CA SER A 198 -3.35 -22.60 -12.63
C SER A 198 -3.07 -22.51 -11.13
N LEU A 199 -4.10 -22.18 -10.35
CA LEU A 199 -4.04 -22.20 -8.88
C LEU A 199 -3.79 -23.61 -8.33
N ASP A 200 -4.24 -24.66 -9.03
CA ASP A 200 -3.94 -26.04 -8.66
C ASP A 200 -2.46 -26.37 -8.86
N ASP A 201 -1.80 -25.81 -9.89
CA ASP A 201 -0.36 -26.00 -10.08
C ASP A 201 0.46 -25.35 -8.95
N VAL A 202 -0.02 -24.23 -8.37
CA VAL A 202 0.58 -23.67 -7.16
C VAL A 202 0.51 -24.68 -6.02
N LEU A 203 -0.68 -25.28 -5.80
CA LEU A 203 -0.87 -26.28 -4.73
C LEU A 203 0.01 -27.52 -4.93
N GLU A 204 0.13 -28.02 -6.17
CA GLU A 204 1.05 -29.10 -6.49
C GLU A 204 2.53 -28.73 -6.25
N GLY A 205 2.91 -27.50 -6.59
CA GLY A 205 4.24 -26.95 -6.28
C GLY A 205 4.52 -26.92 -4.78
N LEU A 206 3.55 -26.48 -3.97
CA LEU A 206 3.67 -26.49 -2.51
C LEU A 206 3.83 -27.91 -1.95
N ARG A 207 3.10 -28.89 -2.49
CA ARG A 207 3.23 -30.32 -2.14
C ARG A 207 4.63 -30.86 -2.49
N ALA A 208 5.14 -30.51 -3.68
CA ALA A 208 6.49 -30.90 -4.10
C ALA A 208 7.57 -30.33 -3.17
N MET A 209 7.45 -29.05 -2.80
CA MET A 209 8.34 -28.41 -1.82
C MET A 209 8.27 -29.09 -0.45
N LYS A 210 7.06 -29.40 0.04
CA LYS A 210 6.88 -30.12 1.31
C LYS A 210 7.49 -31.50 1.28
N ALA A 211 7.42 -32.19 0.15
CA ALA A 211 8.00 -33.51 -0.02
C ALA A 211 9.54 -33.47 -0.05
N SER A 212 10.14 -32.45 -0.66
CA SER A 212 11.61 -32.26 -0.68
C SER A 212 12.14 -31.73 0.65
N ARG A 213 11.35 -30.94 1.38
CA ARG A 213 11.71 -30.26 2.64
C ARG A 213 10.61 -30.40 3.69
N PRO A 214 10.45 -31.58 4.33
CA PRO A 214 9.32 -31.87 5.22
C PRO A 214 9.16 -30.95 6.43
N ASP A 215 10.26 -30.39 6.92
CA ASP A 215 10.30 -29.54 8.12
C ASP A 215 10.21 -28.03 7.79
N SER A 216 10.03 -27.67 6.51
CA SER A 216 9.94 -26.28 6.04
C SER A 216 8.51 -25.80 5.94
N ILE A 217 8.36 -24.50 5.70
CA ILE A 217 7.09 -23.81 5.38
C ILE A 217 6.98 -23.71 3.86
N PRO A 218 6.12 -24.49 3.17
CA PRO A 218 5.98 -24.37 1.73
C PRO A 218 5.52 -23.01 1.28
N MET A 219 4.51 -22.43 1.96
CA MET A 219 4.02 -21.08 1.70
C MET A 219 3.74 -20.35 3.03
N THR A 220 4.25 -19.14 3.15
CA THR A 220 3.87 -18.23 4.23
C THR A 220 2.71 -17.35 3.80
N VAL A 221 1.87 -16.95 4.76
CA VAL A 221 0.73 -16.06 4.56
C VAL A 221 0.62 -15.08 5.71
N GLN A 222 0.02 -13.95 5.43
CA GLN A 222 -0.42 -12.97 6.43
C GLN A 222 -1.83 -13.37 6.85
N ALA A 223 -2.05 -13.70 8.12
CA ALA A 223 -3.37 -14.09 8.63
C ALA A 223 -3.70 -13.46 9.98
N ARG A 224 -2.87 -12.53 10.47
CA ARG A 224 -3.18 -11.70 11.63
C ARG A 224 -4.32 -10.75 11.29
N ALA A 225 -5.22 -10.52 12.27
CA ALA A 225 -6.27 -9.54 12.12
C ALA A 225 -5.69 -8.13 11.84
N GLY A 226 -6.21 -7.48 10.80
CA GLY A 226 -5.71 -6.22 10.26
C GLY A 226 -4.75 -6.36 9.06
N ASP A 227 -4.25 -7.59 8.78
CA ASP A 227 -3.30 -7.83 7.67
C ASP A 227 -3.77 -8.94 6.72
N GLY A 228 -4.59 -9.89 7.21
CA GLY A 228 -4.89 -11.14 6.48
C GLY A 228 -5.85 -11.00 5.30
N VAL A 229 -6.63 -9.94 5.25
CA VAL A 229 -7.69 -9.77 4.26
C VAL A 229 -7.16 -9.72 2.81
N THR A 230 -6.03 -9.06 2.59
CA THR A 230 -5.46 -8.89 1.25
C THR A 230 -5.12 -10.23 0.60
N THR A 231 -4.43 -11.12 1.33
CA THR A 231 -4.10 -12.47 0.85
C THR A 231 -5.36 -13.26 0.45
N LEU A 232 -6.41 -13.21 1.28
CA LEU A 232 -7.66 -13.91 1.01
C LEU A 232 -8.41 -13.31 -0.20
N MET A 233 -8.54 -11.98 -0.27
CA MET A 233 -9.23 -11.27 -1.35
C MET A 233 -8.54 -11.49 -2.70
N THR A 234 -7.21 -11.43 -2.73
CA THR A 234 -6.42 -11.72 -3.94
C THR A 234 -6.66 -13.15 -4.44
N MET A 235 -6.71 -14.13 -3.53
CA MET A 235 -7.02 -15.51 -3.91
C MET A 235 -8.47 -15.67 -4.39
N LEU A 236 -9.44 -15.04 -3.73
CA LEU A 236 -10.84 -15.04 -4.14
C LEU A 236 -11.00 -14.47 -5.55
N ALA A 237 -10.37 -13.33 -5.82
CA ALA A 237 -10.39 -12.69 -7.13
C ALA A 237 -9.70 -13.57 -8.20
N ALA A 238 -8.52 -14.12 -7.91
CA ALA A 238 -7.80 -15.02 -8.80
C ALA A 238 -8.57 -16.29 -9.10
N ALA A 239 -9.43 -16.75 -8.20
CA ALA A 239 -10.33 -17.89 -8.40
C ALA A 239 -11.63 -17.54 -9.15
N GLY A 240 -11.87 -16.27 -9.51
CA GLY A 240 -13.05 -15.82 -10.22
C GLY A 240 -14.29 -15.65 -9.33
N THR A 241 -14.09 -15.32 -8.06
CA THR A 241 -15.18 -14.95 -7.15
C THR A 241 -15.79 -13.61 -7.59
N PRO A 242 -17.10 -13.49 -7.77
CA PRO A 242 -17.76 -12.20 -7.99
C PRO A 242 -17.74 -11.35 -6.71
N PHE A 243 -17.70 -10.01 -6.88
CA PHE A 243 -17.79 -9.05 -5.80
C PHE A 243 -18.94 -8.07 -6.04
N GLU A 244 -19.63 -7.68 -4.98
CA GLU A 244 -20.55 -6.54 -4.95
C GLU A 244 -19.97 -5.51 -3.97
N GLY A 245 -19.38 -4.41 -4.50
CA GLY A 245 -18.55 -3.53 -3.68
C GLY A 245 -17.37 -4.30 -3.06
N ALA A 246 -17.20 -4.22 -1.75
CA ALA A 246 -16.18 -4.96 -1.00
C ALA A 246 -16.59 -6.43 -0.71
N VAL A 247 -17.84 -6.81 -0.90
CA VAL A 247 -18.40 -8.10 -0.48
C VAL A 247 -18.16 -9.19 -1.53
N PRO A 248 -17.37 -10.25 -1.23
CA PRO A 248 -17.24 -11.41 -2.12
C PRO A 248 -18.45 -12.33 -2.04
N ASP A 249 -18.86 -12.92 -3.15
CA ASP A 249 -19.81 -14.05 -3.16
C ASP A 249 -19.08 -15.37 -2.86
N LEU A 250 -18.96 -15.69 -1.57
CA LEU A 250 -18.33 -16.93 -1.11
C LEU A 250 -19.08 -18.19 -1.56
N THR A 251 -20.36 -18.07 -1.96
CA THR A 251 -21.19 -19.19 -2.39
C THR A 251 -21.05 -19.51 -3.88
N SER A 252 -20.38 -18.63 -4.64
CA SER A 252 -20.06 -18.84 -6.05
C SER A 252 -19.07 -20.00 -6.26
N ASP A 253 -18.98 -20.48 -7.49
CA ASP A 253 -17.99 -21.52 -7.85
C ASP A 253 -16.55 -21.04 -7.52
N GLY A 254 -16.23 -19.76 -7.77
CA GLY A 254 -14.93 -19.15 -7.44
C GLY A 254 -14.68 -19.07 -5.93
N GLY A 255 -15.69 -18.62 -5.17
CA GLY A 255 -15.62 -18.52 -3.71
C GLY A 255 -15.40 -19.89 -3.06
N ILE A 256 -16.21 -20.86 -3.39
CA ILE A 256 -16.07 -22.25 -2.90
C ILE A 256 -14.70 -22.84 -3.29
N TYR A 257 -14.23 -22.58 -4.52
CA TYR A 257 -12.91 -23.04 -4.95
C TYR A 257 -11.77 -22.42 -4.12
N ALA A 258 -11.76 -21.10 -3.92
CA ALA A 258 -10.74 -20.42 -3.14
C ALA A 258 -10.70 -20.90 -1.69
N LEU A 259 -11.87 -21.05 -1.05
CA LEU A 259 -11.97 -21.59 0.30
C LEU A 259 -11.44 -23.03 0.37
N ASN A 260 -11.81 -23.91 -0.56
CA ASN A 260 -11.30 -25.28 -0.63
C ASN A 260 -9.78 -25.32 -0.83
N TRP A 261 -9.23 -24.41 -1.63
CA TRP A 261 -7.80 -24.29 -1.85
C TRP A 261 -7.06 -24.02 -0.53
N PHE A 262 -7.50 -23.01 0.23
CA PHE A 262 -6.89 -22.68 1.53
C PHE A 262 -7.10 -23.77 2.58
N ILE A 263 -8.30 -24.36 2.66
CA ILE A 263 -8.59 -25.49 3.57
C ILE A 263 -7.64 -26.66 3.27
N THR A 264 -7.45 -26.96 1.99
CA THR A 264 -6.53 -28.03 1.56
C THR A 264 -5.10 -27.70 1.93
N ALA A 265 -4.64 -26.49 1.63
CA ALA A 265 -3.28 -26.04 1.94
C ALA A 265 -3.00 -26.09 3.45
N ALA A 266 -3.93 -25.64 4.28
CA ALA A 266 -3.79 -25.67 5.75
C ALA A 266 -3.80 -27.11 6.28
N ASN A 267 -4.76 -27.94 5.87
CA ASN A 267 -4.91 -29.32 6.36
C ASN A 267 -3.78 -30.24 5.92
N GLU A 268 -3.13 -29.96 4.77
CA GLU A 268 -1.93 -30.68 4.33
C GLU A 268 -0.64 -30.13 4.96
N GLY A 269 -0.73 -29.09 5.80
CA GLY A 269 0.41 -28.46 6.45
C GLY A 269 1.31 -27.69 5.47
N LEU A 270 0.73 -27.17 4.40
CA LEU A 270 1.43 -26.33 3.42
C LEU A 270 1.50 -24.86 3.86
N LEU A 271 0.62 -24.45 4.77
CA LEU A 271 0.63 -23.17 5.47
C LEU A 271 0.99 -23.38 6.94
N PRO A 272 1.72 -22.44 7.57
CA PRO A 272 2.05 -22.53 9.00
C PRO A 272 0.83 -22.10 9.83
N PRO A 273 0.32 -22.92 10.78
CA PRO A 273 -0.81 -22.54 11.61
C PRO A 273 -0.53 -21.35 12.53
N GLU A 274 0.72 -21.07 12.84
CA GLU A 274 1.16 -19.88 13.56
C GLU A 274 0.97 -18.57 12.80
N ALA A 275 0.73 -18.62 11.49
CA ALA A 275 0.47 -17.45 10.65
C ALA A 275 -0.76 -16.64 11.09
N ILE A 276 -1.65 -17.21 11.92
CA ILE A 276 -2.71 -16.45 12.60
C ILE A 276 -2.19 -15.26 13.42
N ALA A 277 -0.92 -15.28 13.82
CA ALA A 277 -0.25 -14.19 14.51
C ALA A 277 0.71 -13.39 13.62
N TRP A 278 0.79 -13.73 12.34
CA TRP A 278 1.74 -13.14 11.41
C TRP A 278 1.08 -12.06 10.55
N GLY A 279 1.69 -10.88 10.57
CA GLY A 279 1.48 -9.81 9.60
C GLY A 279 2.57 -9.83 8.52
N GLU A 280 2.77 -8.67 7.91
CA GLU A 280 3.78 -8.49 6.85
C GLU A 280 5.18 -8.84 7.33
N ASP A 281 5.62 -8.31 8.46
CA ASP A 281 7.00 -8.46 8.96
C ASP A 281 7.36 -9.91 9.24
N GLU A 282 6.48 -10.66 9.90
CA GLU A 282 6.71 -12.07 10.22
C GLU A 282 6.71 -12.94 8.97
N SER A 283 5.76 -12.72 8.05
CA SER A 283 5.63 -13.48 6.81
C SER A 283 6.82 -13.24 5.87
N ARG A 284 7.18 -11.97 5.66
CA ARG A 284 8.36 -11.58 4.88
C ARG A 284 9.64 -12.06 5.52
N GLY A 285 9.74 -11.94 6.85
CA GLY A 285 10.87 -12.45 7.62
C GLY A 285 11.11 -13.95 7.44
N ALA A 286 10.05 -14.78 7.46
CA ALA A 286 10.13 -16.21 7.22
C ALA A 286 10.62 -16.53 5.79
N PHE A 287 10.22 -15.75 4.79
CA PHE A 287 10.67 -15.92 3.42
C PHE A 287 12.13 -15.51 3.23
N VAL A 288 12.53 -14.32 3.71
CA VAL A 288 13.91 -13.81 3.59
C VAL A 288 14.92 -14.63 4.37
N SER A 289 14.54 -15.19 5.54
CA SER A 289 15.40 -16.08 6.30
C SER A 289 15.63 -17.44 5.62
N GLY A 290 14.85 -17.75 4.57
CA GLY A 290 14.89 -19.02 3.87
C GLY A 290 14.17 -20.15 4.62
N ASP A 291 13.24 -19.83 5.50
CA ASP A 291 12.37 -20.76 6.21
C ASP A 291 11.09 -21.07 5.42
N ALA A 292 10.70 -20.19 4.48
CA ALA A 292 9.56 -20.38 3.60
C ALA A 292 9.95 -20.43 2.11
N GLY A 293 9.19 -21.21 1.33
CA GLY A 293 9.43 -21.43 -0.10
C GLY A 293 8.65 -20.51 -1.03
N LEU A 294 7.47 -20.05 -0.61
CA LEU A 294 6.58 -19.18 -1.38
C LEU A 294 5.94 -18.14 -0.46
N ILE A 295 5.70 -16.93 -0.99
CA ILE A 295 4.86 -15.90 -0.39
C ILE A 295 4.05 -15.19 -1.47
N LEU A 296 2.77 -14.94 -1.20
CA LEU A 296 1.94 -14.02 -1.96
C LEU A 296 2.04 -12.66 -1.28
N ASP A 297 2.56 -11.66 -1.97
CA ASP A 297 2.77 -10.34 -1.40
C ASP A 297 2.77 -9.26 -2.49
N GLY A 298 2.63 -8.03 -2.08
CA GLY A 298 2.63 -6.88 -2.97
C GLY A 298 3.97 -6.65 -3.65
N PHE A 299 3.93 -6.01 -4.82
CA PHE A 299 5.11 -5.80 -5.65
C PHE A 299 6.19 -4.93 -4.96
N THR A 300 5.79 -4.01 -4.07
CA THR A 300 6.73 -3.19 -3.27
C THR A 300 7.71 -4.02 -2.46
N THR A 301 7.32 -5.20 -2.03
CA THR A 301 8.12 -6.12 -1.20
C THR A 301 9.40 -6.57 -1.90
N ALA A 302 9.46 -6.52 -3.23
CA ALA A 302 10.68 -6.79 -3.99
C ALA A 302 11.84 -5.85 -3.61
N GLY A 303 11.53 -4.59 -3.29
CA GLY A 303 12.52 -3.63 -2.79
C GLY A 303 13.10 -4.06 -1.44
N ASP A 304 12.23 -4.45 -0.50
CA ASP A 304 12.62 -4.91 0.84
C ASP A 304 13.50 -6.17 0.76
N PHE A 305 13.16 -7.09 -0.13
CA PHE A 305 13.95 -8.33 -0.32
C PHE A 305 15.35 -8.04 -0.88
N ASN A 306 15.49 -7.10 -1.81
CA ASN A 306 16.78 -6.68 -2.35
C ASN A 306 17.67 -5.98 -1.29
N GLU A 307 17.08 -5.32 -0.31
CA GLU A 307 17.80 -4.68 0.78
C GLU A 307 18.24 -5.67 1.88
N ALA A 308 17.60 -6.84 1.96
CA ALA A 308 17.94 -7.89 2.89
C ALA A 308 19.26 -8.53 2.48
N GLY A 309 20.35 -8.17 3.14
CA GLY A 309 21.71 -8.61 2.79
C GLY A 309 21.85 -10.13 2.73
N GLY A 310 22.28 -10.66 1.58
CA GLY A 310 22.48 -12.09 1.35
C GLY A 310 21.25 -12.83 0.83
N PHE A 311 20.18 -12.10 0.48
CA PHE A 311 18.99 -12.62 -0.16
C PHE A 311 18.75 -11.84 -1.46
N GLU A 312 19.37 -12.29 -2.56
CA GLU A 312 19.53 -11.52 -3.79
C GLU A 312 18.74 -12.13 -4.94
N TYR A 313 18.13 -11.25 -5.77
CA TYR A 313 17.51 -11.60 -7.04
C TYR A 313 18.61 -11.85 -8.10
N PRO A 314 18.50 -12.85 -9.00
CA PRO A 314 17.50 -13.93 -8.99
C PRO A 314 17.99 -15.22 -8.26
N ASP A 315 19.15 -15.16 -7.61
CA ASP A 315 19.85 -16.33 -7.08
C ASP A 315 19.09 -16.96 -5.90
N ASN A 316 18.53 -16.15 -5.02
CA ASN A 316 17.83 -16.62 -3.84
C ASN A 316 16.32 -16.57 -4.00
N TRP A 317 15.80 -15.58 -4.72
CA TRP A 317 14.39 -15.41 -4.94
C TRP A 317 14.07 -14.89 -6.35
N ASN A 318 12.86 -15.16 -6.77
CA ASN A 318 12.30 -14.61 -8.00
C ASN A 318 10.78 -14.47 -7.81
N LEU A 319 10.08 -13.92 -8.78
CA LEU A 319 8.63 -13.76 -8.70
C LEU A 319 7.97 -14.11 -10.01
N THR A 320 6.68 -14.44 -9.94
CA THR A 320 5.82 -14.79 -11.07
C THR A 320 4.42 -14.21 -10.83
N PRO A 321 3.68 -13.86 -11.88
CA PRO A 321 2.28 -13.47 -11.72
C PRO A 321 1.48 -14.55 -11.00
N MET A 322 0.46 -14.12 -10.25
CA MET A 322 -0.56 -15.03 -9.73
C MET A 322 -1.32 -15.66 -10.89
N PRO A 323 -1.48 -17.01 -10.96
CA PRO A 323 -2.33 -17.62 -11.97
C PRO A 323 -3.80 -17.28 -11.70
N LEU A 324 -4.52 -16.95 -12.77
CA LEU A 324 -5.92 -16.47 -12.71
C LEU A 324 -6.91 -17.52 -13.16
N SER A 325 -6.57 -18.80 -13.09
CA SER A 325 -7.43 -19.88 -13.55
C SER A 325 -7.37 -21.09 -12.65
N GLN A 326 -8.47 -21.83 -12.64
CA GLN A 326 -8.58 -23.15 -12.04
C GLN A 326 -8.17 -24.21 -13.06
N SER A 327 -7.64 -25.35 -12.63
CA SER A 327 -7.37 -26.48 -13.52
C SER A 327 -8.68 -26.98 -14.16
N GLY A 328 -8.63 -27.22 -15.47
CA GLY A 328 -9.76 -27.79 -16.21
C GLY A 328 -10.78 -26.80 -16.74
N GLY A 329 -10.53 -25.50 -16.66
CA GLY A 329 -11.34 -24.44 -17.28
C GLY A 329 -12.53 -24.03 -16.42
N GLY A 330 -12.24 -23.57 -15.23
CA GLY A 330 -13.17 -22.87 -14.34
C GLY A 330 -13.44 -21.43 -14.80
N VAL A 331 -13.98 -20.62 -13.92
CA VAL A 331 -14.16 -19.17 -14.14
C VAL A 331 -12.78 -18.52 -14.19
N ASP A 332 -12.53 -17.70 -15.19
CA ASP A 332 -11.31 -16.89 -15.24
C ASP A 332 -11.36 -15.83 -14.13
N GLY A 333 -10.32 -15.77 -13.32
CA GLY A 333 -10.15 -14.77 -12.28
C GLY A 333 -9.52 -13.49 -12.79
N VAL A 334 -9.28 -12.57 -11.86
CA VAL A 334 -8.62 -11.30 -12.12
C VAL A 334 -7.50 -11.07 -11.11
N ALA A 335 -6.44 -10.39 -11.54
CA ALA A 335 -5.46 -9.82 -10.63
C ALA A 335 -6.02 -8.53 -10.01
N LEU A 336 -5.75 -8.29 -8.74
CA LEU A 336 -6.15 -7.07 -8.06
C LEU A 336 -4.99 -6.07 -8.01
N SER A 337 -5.32 -4.79 -8.13
CA SER A 337 -4.39 -3.69 -7.90
C SER A 337 -4.92 -2.76 -6.82
N GLN A 338 -4.01 -2.23 -6.01
CA GLN A 338 -4.29 -1.32 -4.91
C GLN A 338 -3.76 0.06 -5.27
N ALA A 339 -4.68 1.01 -5.47
CA ALA A 339 -4.35 2.38 -5.84
C ALA A 339 -3.49 3.06 -4.76
N ARG A 340 -2.58 3.90 -5.21
CA ARG A 340 -1.88 4.90 -4.41
C ARG A 340 -2.38 6.27 -4.84
N THR A 341 -3.33 6.79 -4.10
CA THR A 341 -4.19 7.89 -4.53
C THR A 341 -3.72 9.22 -3.98
N TRP A 342 -3.64 10.21 -4.85
CA TRP A 342 -3.48 11.62 -4.54
C TRP A 342 -4.79 12.35 -4.74
N ALA A 343 -5.27 13.08 -3.75
CA ALA A 343 -6.51 13.81 -3.81
C ALA A 343 -6.38 15.21 -3.21
N VAL A 344 -7.01 16.19 -3.87
CA VAL A 344 -7.16 17.54 -3.36
C VAL A 344 -8.30 17.55 -2.33
N VAL A 345 -8.03 18.13 -1.16
CA VAL A 345 -8.99 18.19 -0.06
C VAL A 345 -10.04 19.27 -0.34
N GLU A 346 -11.31 18.93 -0.11
CA GLU A 346 -12.43 19.85 -0.32
C GLU A 346 -12.30 21.07 0.61
N GLY A 347 -12.44 22.26 0.03
CA GLY A 347 -12.36 23.51 0.78
C GLY A 347 -10.95 24.04 1.01
N THR A 348 -9.91 23.48 0.38
CA THR A 348 -8.59 24.13 0.32
C THR A 348 -8.71 25.56 -0.21
N GLU A 349 -7.91 26.48 0.32
CA GLU A 349 -7.82 27.86 -0.18
C GLU A 349 -6.99 27.96 -1.49
N HIS A 350 -6.31 26.88 -1.88
CA HIS A 350 -5.32 26.81 -2.98
C HIS A 350 -5.58 25.66 -3.97
N PRO A 351 -6.82 25.52 -4.51
CA PRO A 351 -7.16 24.37 -5.35
C PRO A 351 -6.36 24.29 -6.66
N ASP A 352 -6.02 25.44 -7.24
CA ASP A 352 -5.25 25.50 -8.50
C ASP A 352 -3.80 25.01 -8.28
N GLU A 353 -3.16 25.46 -7.20
CA GLU A 353 -1.81 25.04 -6.85
C GLU A 353 -1.76 23.57 -6.40
N ALA A 354 -2.79 23.12 -5.68
CA ALA A 354 -2.91 21.71 -5.30
C ALA A 354 -3.09 20.81 -6.54
N ALA A 355 -3.87 21.24 -7.54
CA ALA A 355 -4.00 20.52 -8.81
C ALA A 355 -2.66 20.42 -9.59
N LEU A 356 -1.81 21.45 -9.50
CA LEU A 356 -0.47 21.40 -10.09
C LEU A 356 0.43 20.34 -9.40
N VAL A 357 0.29 20.14 -8.10
CA VAL A 357 1.02 19.07 -7.39
C VAL A 357 0.63 17.69 -7.92
N LEU A 358 -0.67 17.45 -8.20
CA LEU A 358 -1.11 16.17 -8.79
C LEU A 358 -0.46 15.92 -10.16
N ARG A 359 -0.30 16.97 -10.98
CA ARG A 359 0.40 16.86 -12.27
C ARG A 359 1.88 16.57 -12.08
N TYR A 360 2.52 17.27 -11.15
CA TYR A 360 3.95 17.12 -10.86
C TYR A 360 4.30 15.70 -10.40
N VAL A 361 3.54 15.12 -9.47
CA VAL A 361 3.80 13.76 -9.01
C VAL A 361 3.55 12.69 -10.09
N ALA A 362 2.79 13.02 -11.12
CA ALA A 362 2.52 12.16 -12.27
C ALA A 362 3.52 12.34 -13.43
N GLU A 363 4.51 13.23 -13.33
CA GLU A 363 5.54 13.38 -14.34
C GLU A 363 6.40 12.11 -14.45
N THR A 364 6.74 11.74 -15.69
CA THR A 364 7.54 10.54 -16.00
C THR A 364 8.79 10.42 -15.12
N GLN A 365 9.55 11.50 -15.00
CA GLN A 365 10.79 11.50 -14.23
C GLN A 365 10.55 11.27 -12.75
N ASN A 366 9.54 11.92 -12.15
CA ASN A 366 9.20 11.76 -10.74
C ASN A 366 8.76 10.32 -10.42
N LEU A 367 7.99 9.71 -11.32
CA LEU A 367 7.56 8.31 -11.17
C LEU A 367 8.72 7.33 -11.24
N ILE A 368 9.67 7.53 -12.19
CA ILE A 368 10.86 6.68 -12.31
C ILE A 368 11.77 6.83 -11.07
N GLU A 369 11.98 8.06 -10.61
CA GLU A 369 12.79 8.31 -9.43
C GLU A 369 12.12 7.75 -8.15
N ALA A 370 10.80 7.85 -8.04
CA ALA A 370 10.03 7.26 -6.94
C ALA A 370 10.16 5.73 -6.92
N ALA A 371 10.22 5.08 -8.08
CA ALA A 371 10.49 3.64 -8.18
C ALA A 371 11.83 3.25 -7.55
N GLY A 372 12.86 4.08 -7.71
CA GLY A 372 14.17 3.90 -7.07
C GLY A 372 14.13 4.00 -5.53
N ASN A 373 13.10 4.61 -4.96
CA ASN A 373 12.88 4.75 -3.53
C ASN A 373 11.89 3.71 -2.94
N GLY A 374 11.54 2.69 -3.71
CA GLY A 374 10.65 1.62 -3.27
C GLY A 374 9.18 1.84 -3.60
N SER A 375 8.85 2.78 -4.50
CA SER A 375 7.48 2.94 -5.01
C SER A 375 7.09 1.77 -5.90
N VAL A 376 5.80 1.70 -6.21
CA VAL A 376 5.19 0.62 -7.00
C VAL A 376 5.07 0.99 -8.48
N PRO A 377 4.71 0.04 -9.37
CA PRO A 377 4.47 0.31 -10.77
C PRO A 377 3.53 1.48 -11.01
N MET A 378 3.85 2.30 -12.02
CA MET A 378 3.18 3.57 -12.31
C MET A 378 1.98 3.40 -13.21
N ARG A 379 0.96 4.23 -13.01
CA ARG A 379 -0.21 4.38 -13.88
C ARG A 379 0.06 5.34 -15.05
N GLN A 380 1.29 5.31 -15.60
CA GLN A 380 1.73 6.19 -16.68
C GLN A 380 2.58 5.42 -17.69
N THR A 381 2.21 5.53 -18.97
CA THR A 381 2.72 4.68 -20.05
C THR A 381 4.22 4.85 -20.30
N GLU A 382 4.74 6.07 -20.29
CA GLU A 382 6.14 6.34 -20.59
C GLU A 382 7.05 5.86 -19.44
N ALA A 383 6.69 6.16 -18.19
CA ALA A 383 7.43 5.68 -17.03
C ALA A 383 7.43 4.15 -16.95
N LEU A 384 6.26 3.51 -17.17
CA LEU A 384 6.13 2.05 -17.13
C LEU A 384 6.96 1.34 -18.22
N ASN A 385 7.24 2.00 -19.34
CA ASN A 385 8.03 1.45 -20.45
C ASN A 385 9.47 2.01 -20.52
N SER A 386 9.91 2.72 -19.49
CA SER A 386 11.26 3.28 -19.44
C SER A 386 12.33 2.20 -19.31
N ASP A 387 13.44 2.38 -20.02
CA ASP A 387 14.64 1.56 -19.82
C ASP A 387 15.23 1.74 -18.41
N ASP A 388 15.09 2.94 -17.81
CA ASP A 388 15.56 3.24 -16.47
C ASP A 388 14.78 2.42 -15.43
N LEU A 389 13.46 2.22 -15.60
CA LEU A 389 12.67 1.35 -14.75
C LEU A 389 13.16 -0.11 -14.81
N THR A 390 13.51 -0.59 -16.00
CA THR A 390 14.04 -1.94 -16.17
C THR A 390 15.41 -2.12 -15.47
N GLU A 391 16.22 -1.05 -15.41
CA GLU A 391 17.47 -1.06 -14.67
C GLU A 391 17.24 -1.07 -13.14
N ILE A 392 16.25 -0.31 -12.68
CA ILE A 392 15.88 -0.25 -11.25
C ILE A 392 15.21 -1.56 -10.80
N TRP A 393 14.30 -2.11 -11.63
CA TRP A 393 13.52 -3.32 -11.34
C TRP A 393 13.73 -4.42 -12.39
N PRO A 394 14.88 -5.10 -12.39
CA PRO A 394 15.18 -6.16 -13.34
C PRO A 394 14.23 -7.36 -13.26
N PHE A 395 13.48 -7.49 -12.16
CA PHE A 395 12.49 -8.53 -11.94
C PHE A 395 11.10 -8.19 -12.53
N PHE A 396 10.84 -6.92 -12.93
CA PHE A 396 9.57 -6.51 -13.53
C PHE A 396 9.54 -6.82 -15.02
N ASN A 397 9.42 -8.10 -15.34
CA ASN A 397 9.41 -8.63 -16.70
C ASN A 397 8.08 -8.41 -17.43
N ASP A 398 8.00 -8.79 -18.70
CA ASP A 398 6.82 -8.59 -19.55
C ASP A 398 5.57 -9.29 -19.01
N ASP A 399 5.70 -10.48 -18.39
CA ASP A 399 4.56 -11.22 -17.84
C ASP A 399 3.96 -10.49 -16.63
N LEU A 400 4.80 -9.96 -15.74
CA LEU A 400 4.37 -9.16 -14.59
C LEU A 400 3.80 -7.81 -15.02
N LYS A 401 4.43 -7.17 -16.01
CA LYS A 401 3.89 -5.94 -16.59
C LYS A 401 2.51 -6.16 -17.19
N GLN A 402 2.31 -7.25 -17.92
CA GLN A 402 1.00 -7.57 -18.50
C GLN A 402 -0.03 -7.87 -17.40
N ALA A 403 0.33 -8.65 -16.37
CA ALA A 403 -0.54 -8.90 -15.24
C ALA A 403 -0.97 -7.61 -14.52
N TYR A 404 -0.03 -6.66 -14.37
CA TYR A 404 -0.31 -5.33 -13.84
C TYR A 404 -1.28 -4.53 -14.71
N LEU A 405 -1.05 -4.50 -16.02
CA LEU A 405 -1.90 -3.78 -16.97
C LEU A 405 -3.32 -4.35 -17.07
N ASP A 406 -3.46 -5.66 -16.88
CA ASP A 406 -4.72 -6.38 -16.91
C ASP A 406 -5.40 -6.46 -15.52
N SER A 407 -4.77 -5.89 -14.48
CA SER A 407 -5.33 -5.90 -13.14
C SER A 407 -6.60 -5.03 -13.05
N THR A 408 -7.44 -5.38 -12.11
CA THR A 408 -8.65 -4.60 -11.75
C THR A 408 -8.47 -3.96 -10.38
N PRO A 409 -9.16 -2.84 -10.10
CA PRO A 409 -9.14 -2.26 -8.78
C PRO A 409 -9.50 -3.26 -7.69
N PHE A 410 -8.86 -3.13 -6.54
CA PHE A 410 -9.23 -3.90 -5.36
C PHE A 410 -10.70 -3.60 -5.00
N PRO A 411 -11.52 -4.62 -4.69
CA PRO A 411 -12.92 -4.42 -4.34
C PRO A 411 -13.09 -3.48 -3.16
N ALA A 412 -13.87 -2.42 -3.33
CA ALA A 412 -14.03 -1.34 -2.38
C ALA A 412 -15.51 -1.12 -2.01
N GLY A 413 -15.77 -0.47 -0.88
CA GLY A 413 -17.10 -0.10 -0.39
C GLY A 413 -17.02 0.54 0.98
N LEU A 414 -18.07 1.26 1.37
CA LEU A 414 -18.15 1.96 2.66
C LEU A 414 -18.06 1.03 3.87
N ASN A 415 -18.43 -0.23 3.67
CA ASN A 415 -18.40 -1.29 4.66
C ASN A 415 -17.12 -2.14 4.59
N ALA A 416 -16.11 -1.73 3.81
CA ALA A 416 -14.90 -2.52 3.57
C ALA A 416 -14.20 -2.97 4.87
N GLY A 417 -14.14 -2.12 5.89
CA GLY A 417 -13.55 -2.45 7.18
C GLY A 417 -14.31 -3.55 7.96
N GLU A 418 -15.64 -3.54 7.89
CA GLU A 418 -16.46 -4.58 8.52
C GLU A 418 -16.36 -5.90 7.75
N VAL A 419 -16.41 -5.83 6.43
CA VAL A 419 -16.19 -6.98 5.53
C VAL A 419 -14.81 -7.59 5.77
N ALA A 420 -13.76 -6.78 5.87
CA ALA A 420 -12.41 -7.23 6.15
C ALA A 420 -12.33 -8.01 7.48
N ALA A 421 -12.90 -7.48 8.56
CA ALA A 421 -12.89 -8.14 9.86
C ALA A 421 -13.59 -9.51 9.84
N ILE A 422 -14.70 -9.64 9.10
CA ILE A 422 -15.42 -10.92 8.94
C ILE A 422 -14.57 -11.92 8.14
N LEU A 423 -13.98 -11.47 7.03
CA LEU A 423 -13.11 -12.31 6.18
C LEU A 423 -11.87 -12.78 6.93
N GLU A 424 -11.24 -11.91 7.70
CA GLU A 424 -10.07 -12.25 8.53
C GLU A 424 -10.39 -13.27 9.62
N GLN A 425 -11.56 -13.17 10.24
CA GLN A 425 -12.02 -14.16 11.19
C GLN A 425 -12.15 -15.54 10.52
N MET A 426 -12.77 -15.62 9.33
CA MET A 426 -12.90 -16.84 8.55
C MET A 426 -11.53 -17.37 8.13
N PHE A 427 -10.65 -16.51 7.61
CA PHE A 427 -9.32 -16.90 7.17
C PHE A 427 -8.46 -17.42 8.33
N GLY A 428 -8.54 -16.79 9.48
CA GLY A 428 -7.88 -17.25 10.70
C GLY A 428 -8.35 -18.65 11.13
N GLU A 429 -9.64 -18.97 11.00
CA GLU A 429 -10.16 -20.32 11.25
C GLU A 429 -9.57 -21.34 10.27
N ILE A 430 -9.50 -20.98 8.98
CA ILE A 430 -8.94 -21.86 7.94
C ILE A 430 -7.45 -22.13 8.20
N VAL A 431 -6.64 -21.10 8.44
CA VAL A 431 -5.19 -21.20 8.64
C VAL A 431 -4.84 -22.04 9.88
N GLN A 432 -5.61 -21.97 10.94
CA GLN A 432 -5.44 -22.82 12.13
C GLN A 432 -5.81 -24.29 11.89
N GLY A 433 -6.44 -24.59 10.76
CA GLY A 433 -6.98 -25.91 10.42
C GLY A 433 -8.44 -26.03 10.85
N THR A 434 -9.31 -26.34 9.90
CA THR A 434 -10.75 -26.49 10.14
C THR A 434 -11.24 -27.83 9.61
N ASP A 435 -12.22 -28.43 10.30
CA ASP A 435 -12.95 -29.62 9.83
C ASP A 435 -14.18 -29.25 8.95
N LYS A 436 -14.49 -27.92 8.83
CA LYS A 436 -15.60 -27.44 7.99
C LYS A 436 -15.24 -27.55 6.50
N THR A 437 -16.25 -27.78 5.67
CA THR A 437 -16.11 -27.67 4.22
C THR A 437 -16.22 -26.21 3.80
N ALA A 438 -15.81 -25.90 2.55
CA ALA A 438 -15.97 -24.57 1.98
C ALA A 438 -17.43 -24.11 1.95
N GLU A 439 -18.36 -25.01 1.63
CA GLU A 439 -19.80 -24.73 1.64
C GLU A 439 -20.33 -24.41 3.04
N GLU A 440 -19.81 -25.09 4.09
CA GLU A 440 -20.16 -24.80 5.48
C GLU A 440 -19.63 -23.45 5.92
N LEU A 441 -18.39 -23.09 5.57
CA LEU A 441 -17.82 -21.76 5.83
C LEU A 441 -18.58 -20.68 5.04
N ALA A 442 -18.83 -20.88 3.75
CA ALA A 442 -19.62 -19.92 2.99
C ALA A 442 -21.02 -19.71 3.56
N ALA A 443 -21.71 -20.80 3.99
CA ALA A 443 -23.04 -20.70 4.60
C ALA A 443 -23.02 -19.98 5.97
N GLU A 444 -21.92 -20.01 6.70
CA GLU A 444 -21.76 -19.35 8.00
C GLU A 444 -21.40 -17.87 7.84
N PHE A 445 -20.50 -17.52 6.92
CA PHE A 445 -19.95 -16.19 6.81
C PHE A 445 -20.64 -15.30 5.77
N GLN A 446 -21.20 -15.84 4.67
CA GLN A 446 -21.89 -15.02 3.67
C GLN A 446 -23.03 -14.18 4.24
N PRO A 447 -23.93 -14.71 5.13
CA PRO A 447 -24.97 -13.87 5.73
C PRO A 447 -24.44 -12.71 6.58
N GLN A 448 -23.25 -12.85 7.17
CA GLN A 448 -22.61 -11.79 7.93
C GLN A 448 -22.04 -10.71 7.01
N LEU A 449 -21.46 -11.13 5.86
CA LEU A 449 -20.98 -10.22 4.83
C LEU A 449 -22.12 -9.45 4.14
N ASP A 450 -23.27 -10.11 3.94
CA ASP A 450 -24.45 -9.48 3.34
C ASP A 450 -25.12 -8.46 4.27
N GLU A 451 -24.88 -8.55 5.58
CA GLU A 451 -25.42 -7.64 6.60
C GLU A 451 -24.43 -6.50 6.94
N ALA A 452 -23.15 -6.65 6.58
CA ALA A 452 -22.12 -5.64 6.80
C ALA A 452 -22.27 -4.46 5.79
#